data_862e600d68c1f6c9b274c8d389f95b1c
#
_entry.id   862e600d68c1f6c9b274c8d389f95b1c
#
_cell.length_a   1.000
_cell.length_b   1.000
_cell.length_c   1.000
_cell.angle_alpha   90.00
_cell.angle_beta   90.00
_cell.angle_gamma   90.00
#
_symmetry.space_group_name_H-M   'P 1'
#
loop_
_entity.id
_entity.type
_entity.pdbx_description
1 polymer ?
#
loop_
_entity_poly.entity_id
_entity_poly.type
_entity_poly.pdbx_seq_one_letter_code
_entity_poly.pdbx_strand_id
1 'polypeptide(L)'
;MIKTGLVTVAATAVPEMKAHSATAPKAPGETKVVYLGGDQLHNGLGQEQELRSVFSNTKWRFLATIDSRYVTPELISDADLLIITRWGGPVAGFSPEPVREKLPSNDDYMSDELENAIIDNVVNRGMGFMALHCTIWTPDKIKFTEMMGIKPMMHGPVQTVHLHNFNQNHPITQGMQDYDLPLDENFGVELINQNAVPLYESTGREDKRHDIAGWCLKQGKGRVVGLAAGHTYTAWRDKNYRKLYWRGAHWAMKRDIPPFE
;
A
#
# COMPACT_ATOMS: atom_id res chain seq x y z
N MET A 1 15.53 59.24 -33.97
CA MET A 1 15.62 57.89 -34.55
C MET A 1 16.04 56.93 -33.47
N ILE A 2 15.10 56.14 -32.95
CA ILE A 2 15.35 55.11 -31.94
C ILE A 2 15.48 53.81 -32.68
N LYS A 3 16.63 53.18 -32.58
CA LYS A 3 16.90 51.83 -33.16
C LYS A 3 16.31 50.80 -32.19
N THR A 4 15.25 50.11 -32.58
CA THR A 4 14.70 48.94 -31.91
C THR A 4 15.54 47.73 -32.29
N GLY A 5 16.33 47.23 -31.37
CA GLY A 5 17.05 45.97 -31.51
C GLY A 5 16.10 44.78 -31.24
N LEU A 6 15.92 43.91 -32.21
CA LEU A 6 15.25 42.61 -32.05
C LEU A 6 16.15 41.71 -31.26
N VAL A 7 15.71 41.28 -30.06
CA VAL A 7 16.35 40.19 -29.27
C VAL A 7 15.71 38.88 -29.73
N THR A 8 16.46 38.09 -30.48
CA THR A 8 16.06 36.72 -30.85
C THR A 8 16.36 35.81 -29.66
N VAL A 9 15.30 35.37 -28.93
CA VAL A 9 15.44 34.34 -27.91
C VAL A 9 15.51 32.98 -28.61
N ALA A 10 16.67 32.35 -28.54
CA ALA A 10 16.82 30.99 -28.99
C ALA A 10 16.00 30.06 -28.08
N ALA A 11 14.99 29.41 -28.62
CA ALA A 11 14.25 28.38 -27.91
C ALA A 11 15.20 27.17 -27.72
N THR A 12 15.66 26.97 -26.49
CA THR A 12 16.32 25.74 -26.10
C THR A 12 15.29 24.61 -26.14
N ALA A 13 15.49 23.66 -27.03
CA ALA A 13 14.67 22.45 -27.10
C ALA A 13 14.73 21.73 -25.74
N VAL A 14 13.61 21.68 -25.04
CA VAL A 14 13.45 20.84 -23.86
C VAL A 14 13.56 19.40 -24.38
N PRO A 15 14.47 18.57 -23.83
CA PRO A 15 14.55 17.18 -24.25
C PRO A 15 13.21 16.50 -24.02
N GLU A 16 12.63 15.90 -25.06
CA GLU A 16 11.45 15.05 -24.94
C GLU A 16 11.74 13.96 -23.92
N MET A 17 11.19 14.13 -22.72
CA MET A 17 11.09 13.02 -21.77
C MET A 17 10.14 12.01 -22.42
N LYS A 18 10.70 10.90 -22.94
CA LYS A 18 9.90 9.75 -23.34
C LYS A 18 9.11 9.31 -22.13
N ALA A 19 7.81 9.60 -22.12
CA ALA A 19 6.89 9.04 -21.15
C ALA A 19 6.98 7.51 -21.30
N HIS A 20 7.62 6.87 -20.36
CA HIS A 20 7.57 5.40 -20.29
C HIS A 20 6.11 5.06 -20.04
N SER A 21 5.47 4.39 -21.01
CA SER A 21 4.10 3.92 -20.83
C SER A 21 4.03 3.15 -19.53
N ALA A 22 3.10 3.51 -18.65
CA ALA A 22 2.90 2.81 -17.37
C ALA A 22 2.65 1.30 -17.59
N THR A 23 2.09 0.95 -18.75
CA THR A 23 1.79 -0.42 -19.18
C THR A 23 2.95 -1.13 -19.85
N ALA A 24 4.10 -0.44 -20.13
CA ALA A 24 5.23 -1.12 -20.73
C ALA A 24 5.71 -2.27 -19.83
N PRO A 25 5.97 -3.46 -20.42
CA PRO A 25 6.55 -4.58 -19.67
C PRO A 25 7.83 -4.18 -18.94
N LYS A 26 8.11 -4.83 -17.81
CA LYS A 26 9.36 -4.59 -17.09
C LYS A 26 10.56 -5.09 -17.90
N ALA A 27 11.67 -4.36 -17.82
CA ALA A 27 12.92 -4.78 -18.40
C ALA A 27 13.52 -5.99 -17.65
N PRO A 28 14.35 -6.82 -18.29
CA PRO A 28 15.05 -7.89 -17.60
C PRO A 28 15.85 -7.37 -16.38
N GLY A 29 15.66 -7.98 -15.23
CA GLY A 29 16.29 -7.57 -13.97
C GLY A 29 15.66 -6.34 -13.29
N GLU A 30 14.69 -5.69 -13.91
CA GLU A 30 13.93 -4.59 -13.30
C GLU A 30 12.99 -5.13 -12.19
N THR A 31 12.83 -4.34 -11.14
CA THR A 31 11.79 -4.56 -10.12
C THR A 31 10.65 -3.61 -10.36
N LYS A 32 9.47 -4.15 -10.59
CA LYS A 32 8.24 -3.36 -10.80
C LYS A 32 7.35 -3.44 -9.58
N VAL A 33 7.12 -2.29 -8.97
CA VAL A 33 6.20 -2.11 -7.84
C VAL A 33 5.03 -1.26 -8.30
N VAL A 34 3.82 -1.75 -8.06
CA VAL A 34 2.58 -1.01 -8.33
C VAL A 34 1.96 -0.62 -6.99
N TYR A 35 1.57 0.64 -6.85
CA TYR A 35 0.90 1.17 -5.68
C TYR A 35 -0.45 1.76 -6.06
N LEU A 36 -1.48 1.38 -5.32
CA LEU A 36 -2.81 1.97 -5.36
C LEU A 36 -3.14 2.52 -3.98
N GLY A 37 -3.33 3.83 -3.87
CA GLY A 37 -3.67 4.47 -2.61
C GLY A 37 -4.78 5.50 -2.76
N GLY A 38 -5.25 5.98 -1.62
CA GLY A 38 -6.18 7.11 -1.56
C GLY A 38 -7.63 6.74 -1.80
N ASP A 39 -8.44 7.26 -0.91
CA ASP A 39 -9.90 7.23 -0.97
C ASP A 39 -10.43 8.51 -0.31
N GLN A 40 -11.72 8.60 -0.07
CA GLN A 40 -12.34 9.80 0.52
C GLN A 40 -11.83 10.16 1.93
N LEU A 41 -11.22 9.21 2.64
CA LEU A 41 -10.74 9.39 4.02
C LEU A 41 -9.22 9.43 4.12
N HIS A 42 -8.52 8.98 3.09
CA HIS A 42 -7.07 8.78 3.13
C HIS A 42 -6.36 9.52 2.00
N ASN A 43 -5.35 10.31 2.36
CA ASN A 43 -4.56 11.08 1.39
C ASN A 43 -3.55 10.19 0.65
N GLY A 44 -3.98 9.58 -0.44
CA GLY A 44 -3.15 8.67 -1.23
C GLY A 44 -1.88 9.30 -1.81
N LEU A 45 -1.90 10.58 -2.18
CA LEU A 45 -0.70 11.27 -2.70
C LEU A 45 0.37 11.42 -1.61
N GLY A 46 -0.06 11.76 -0.40
CA GLY A 46 0.88 11.85 0.72
C GLY A 46 1.43 10.49 1.14
N GLN A 47 0.59 9.46 1.15
CA GLN A 47 1.02 8.08 1.41
C GLN A 47 1.99 7.57 0.35
N GLU A 48 1.74 7.87 -0.93
CA GLU A 48 2.66 7.59 -2.04
C GLU A 48 4.03 8.23 -1.81
N GLN A 49 4.04 9.52 -1.45
CA GLN A 49 5.28 10.25 -1.21
C GLN A 49 6.12 9.62 -0.09
N GLU A 50 5.47 9.21 1.00
CA GLU A 50 6.16 8.56 2.10
C GLU A 50 6.68 7.17 1.70
N LEU A 51 5.92 6.37 0.94
CA LEU A 51 6.41 5.08 0.42
C LEU A 51 7.57 5.26 -0.55
N ARG A 52 7.52 6.24 -1.45
CA ARG A 52 8.66 6.56 -2.33
C ARG A 52 9.89 6.92 -1.53
N SER A 53 9.73 7.65 -0.43
CA SER A 53 10.83 7.96 0.48
C SER A 53 11.39 6.70 1.16
N VAL A 54 10.56 5.74 1.57
CA VAL A 54 11.01 4.45 2.12
C VAL A 54 11.86 3.69 1.10
N PHE A 55 11.46 3.70 -0.18
CA PHE A 55 12.13 2.93 -1.24
C PHE A 55 13.12 3.75 -2.08
N SER A 56 13.47 4.97 -1.67
CA SER A 56 14.29 5.91 -2.45
C SER A 56 15.68 5.38 -2.81
N ASN A 57 16.27 4.55 -1.95
CA ASN A 57 17.58 3.94 -2.18
C ASN A 57 17.52 2.69 -3.08
N THR A 58 16.33 2.34 -3.59
CA THR A 58 16.16 1.23 -4.52
C THR A 58 16.14 1.72 -5.97
N LYS A 59 16.46 0.82 -6.90
CA LYS A 59 16.27 1.06 -8.34
C LYS A 59 14.94 0.49 -8.84
N TRP A 60 13.92 0.47 -7.98
CA TRP A 60 12.62 -0.09 -8.35
C TRP A 60 11.86 0.89 -9.24
N ARG A 61 11.22 0.34 -10.26
CA ARG A 61 10.21 1.07 -11.01
C ARG A 61 8.93 1.12 -10.18
N PHE A 62 8.70 2.24 -9.52
CA PHE A 62 7.56 2.46 -8.64
C PHE A 62 6.47 3.22 -9.39
N LEU A 63 5.40 2.52 -9.77
CA LEU A 63 4.22 3.07 -10.44
C LEU A 63 3.12 3.27 -9.41
N ALA A 64 2.60 4.48 -9.32
CA ALA A 64 1.59 4.83 -8.31
C ALA A 64 0.39 5.50 -8.95
N THR A 65 -0.78 5.21 -8.42
CA THR A 65 -2.03 5.87 -8.77
C THR A 65 -2.96 5.95 -7.56
N ILE A 66 -3.82 6.96 -7.57
CA ILE A 66 -4.95 7.08 -6.64
C ILE A 66 -6.27 6.68 -7.29
N ASP A 67 -6.24 6.33 -8.57
CA ASP A 67 -7.41 5.94 -9.35
C ASP A 67 -7.31 4.46 -9.72
N SER A 68 -8.22 3.65 -9.16
CA SER A 68 -8.26 2.21 -9.33
C SER A 68 -8.41 1.77 -10.80
N ARG A 69 -8.99 2.60 -11.65
CA ARG A 69 -9.18 2.31 -13.09
C ARG A 69 -7.85 2.17 -13.84
N TYR A 70 -6.77 2.74 -13.30
CA TYR A 70 -5.43 2.57 -13.88
C TYR A 70 -4.68 1.34 -13.37
N VAL A 71 -5.22 0.62 -12.39
CA VAL A 71 -4.68 -0.67 -11.97
C VAL A 71 -5.41 -1.76 -12.74
N THR A 72 -4.88 -2.12 -13.89
CA THR A 72 -5.47 -3.13 -14.78
C THR A 72 -4.78 -4.49 -14.61
N PRO A 73 -5.43 -5.60 -15.02
CA PRO A 73 -4.78 -6.92 -15.06
C PRO A 73 -3.45 -6.91 -15.82
N GLU A 74 -3.36 -6.18 -16.94
CA GLU A 74 -2.12 -6.05 -17.73
C GLU A 74 -1.05 -5.30 -16.97
N LEU A 75 -1.41 -4.23 -16.25
CA LEU A 75 -0.45 -3.46 -15.46
C LEU A 75 0.24 -4.32 -14.41
N ILE A 76 -0.49 -5.21 -13.75
CA ILE A 76 0.03 -6.05 -12.68
C ILE A 76 0.57 -7.40 -13.14
N SER A 77 0.39 -7.77 -14.41
CA SER A 77 0.74 -9.11 -14.93
C SER A 77 2.22 -9.48 -14.78
N ASP A 78 3.11 -8.51 -14.74
CA ASP A 78 4.56 -8.66 -14.56
C ASP A 78 5.10 -7.93 -13.31
N ALA A 79 4.23 -7.37 -12.47
CA ALA A 79 4.65 -6.70 -11.24
C ALA A 79 5.27 -7.69 -10.23
N ASP A 80 6.32 -7.27 -9.55
CA ASP A 80 6.94 -8.04 -8.47
C ASP A 80 6.20 -7.83 -7.15
N LEU A 81 5.61 -6.65 -6.96
CA LEU A 81 4.89 -6.27 -5.75
C LEU A 81 3.70 -5.36 -6.11
N LEU A 82 2.56 -5.66 -5.52
CA LEU A 82 1.41 -4.78 -5.47
C LEU A 82 1.21 -4.32 -4.02
N ILE A 83 1.12 -3.01 -3.81
CA ILE A 83 0.82 -2.39 -2.52
C ILE A 83 -0.51 -1.66 -2.64
N ILE A 84 -1.43 -1.91 -1.75
CA ILE A 84 -2.71 -1.20 -1.71
C ILE A 84 -2.90 -0.55 -0.34
N THR A 85 -3.30 0.73 -0.34
CA THR A 85 -3.73 1.51 0.83
C THR A 85 -5.04 2.22 0.52
N ARG A 86 -6.02 1.47 0.08
CA ARG A 86 -7.30 2.01 -0.34
C ARG A 86 -8.43 1.18 0.23
N TRP A 87 -9.41 1.87 0.79
CA TRP A 87 -10.73 1.33 1.07
C TRP A 87 -11.63 1.46 -0.17
N GLY A 88 -12.63 0.58 -0.28
CA GLY A 88 -13.61 0.64 -1.35
C GLY A 88 -14.51 1.87 -1.22
N GLY A 89 -14.09 2.99 -1.73
CA GLY A 89 -14.84 4.23 -1.73
C GLY A 89 -14.35 5.18 -2.81
N PRO A 90 -15.04 6.30 -3.04
CA PRO A 90 -14.62 7.28 -4.03
C PRO A 90 -13.24 7.86 -3.66
N VAL A 91 -12.51 8.31 -4.68
CA VAL A 91 -11.22 8.99 -4.47
C VAL A 91 -11.44 10.22 -3.60
N ALA A 92 -10.60 10.40 -2.59
CA ALA A 92 -10.54 11.65 -1.83
C ALA A 92 -10.23 12.78 -2.80
N GLY A 93 -11.15 13.59 -3.06
CA GLY A 93 -10.99 14.71 -3.99
C GLY A 93 -12.09 15.70 -3.78
N PHE A 94 -11.82 16.84 -4.15
CA PHE A 94 -12.50 18.10 -4.20
C PHE A 94 -13.92 18.08 -4.80
N SER A 95 -14.67 16.99 -4.64
CA SER A 95 -16.05 16.92 -5.09
C SER A 95 -16.94 17.60 -4.08
N PRO A 96 -17.68 18.64 -4.47
CA PRO A 96 -18.72 19.24 -3.64
C PRO A 96 -19.75 18.18 -3.21
N GLU A 97 -20.33 18.35 -2.02
CA GLU A 97 -21.36 17.46 -1.44
C GLU A 97 -22.41 16.90 -2.43
N PRO A 98 -22.95 17.69 -3.37
CA PRO A 98 -23.93 17.17 -4.35
C PRO A 98 -23.38 16.13 -5.31
N VAL A 99 -22.05 16.01 -5.44
CA VAL A 99 -21.41 15.02 -6.31
C VAL A 99 -21.15 13.72 -5.55
N ARG A 100 -21.06 13.77 -4.21
CA ARG A 100 -20.87 12.57 -3.37
C ARG A 100 -21.96 11.51 -3.56
N GLU A 101 -23.21 11.92 -3.71
CA GLU A 101 -24.34 11.02 -3.94
C GLU A 101 -24.29 10.32 -5.31
N LYS A 102 -23.45 10.82 -6.23
CA LYS A 102 -23.29 10.30 -7.60
C LYS A 102 -21.94 9.65 -7.82
N LEU A 103 -21.12 9.57 -6.79
CA LEU A 103 -19.84 8.88 -6.90
C LEU A 103 -20.07 7.37 -6.93
N PRO A 104 -19.23 6.65 -7.70
CA PRO A 104 -19.35 5.23 -7.86
C PRO A 104 -19.44 4.50 -6.52
N SER A 105 -20.22 3.43 -6.49
CA SER A 105 -20.33 2.53 -5.34
C SER A 105 -18.98 1.86 -5.03
N ASN A 106 -18.88 1.16 -3.91
CA ASN A 106 -17.71 0.36 -3.56
C ASN A 106 -17.30 -0.63 -4.68
N ASP A 107 -18.22 -1.00 -5.56
CA ASP A 107 -17.98 -1.89 -6.69
C ASP A 107 -16.96 -1.33 -7.70
N ASP A 108 -16.82 0.01 -7.76
CA ASP A 108 -15.85 0.65 -8.66
C ASP A 108 -14.42 0.69 -8.09
N TYR A 109 -14.22 0.30 -6.84
CA TYR A 109 -12.90 0.19 -6.24
C TYR A 109 -12.08 -0.93 -6.86
N MET A 110 -12.71 -2.08 -7.05
CA MET A 110 -12.07 -3.28 -7.56
C MET A 110 -13.11 -4.10 -8.32
N SER A 111 -13.00 -4.12 -9.64
CA SER A 111 -13.84 -5.01 -10.45
C SER A 111 -13.50 -6.47 -10.12
N ASP A 112 -14.44 -7.37 -10.39
CA ASP A 112 -14.20 -8.81 -10.22
C ASP A 112 -13.05 -9.31 -11.10
N GLU A 113 -12.84 -8.69 -12.26
CA GLU A 113 -11.72 -8.98 -13.14
C GLU A 113 -10.38 -8.62 -12.49
N LEU A 114 -10.29 -7.42 -11.88
CA LEU A 114 -9.09 -7.00 -11.18
C LEU A 114 -8.85 -7.84 -9.93
N GLU A 115 -9.89 -8.13 -9.14
CA GLU A 115 -9.80 -9.02 -7.97
C GLU A 115 -9.22 -10.38 -8.36
N ASN A 116 -9.80 -11.02 -9.39
CA ASN A 116 -9.33 -12.32 -9.86
C ASN A 116 -7.89 -12.23 -10.41
N ALA A 117 -7.52 -11.16 -11.11
CA ALA A 117 -6.17 -10.94 -11.59
C ALA A 117 -5.16 -10.77 -10.45
N ILE A 118 -5.50 -10.05 -9.39
CA ILE A 118 -4.65 -9.91 -8.20
C ILE A 118 -4.43 -11.29 -7.56
N ILE A 119 -5.51 -12.03 -7.32
CA ILE A 119 -5.47 -13.36 -6.71
C ILE A 119 -4.59 -14.30 -7.55
N ASP A 120 -4.81 -14.35 -8.86
CA ASP A 120 -4.04 -15.20 -9.77
C ASP A 120 -2.55 -14.82 -9.76
N ASN A 121 -2.23 -13.53 -9.84
CA ASN A 121 -0.84 -13.07 -9.80
C ASN A 121 -0.16 -13.39 -8.47
N VAL A 122 -0.86 -13.32 -7.34
CA VAL A 122 -0.31 -13.71 -6.04
C VAL A 122 -0.16 -15.22 -5.96
N VAL A 123 -1.24 -15.96 -6.18
CA VAL A 123 -1.30 -17.41 -5.92
C VAL A 123 -0.49 -18.21 -6.93
N ASN A 124 -0.68 -17.93 -8.23
CA ASN A 124 -0.16 -18.76 -9.31
C ASN A 124 1.15 -18.24 -9.91
N ARG A 125 1.30 -16.92 -10.05
CA ARG A 125 2.53 -16.33 -10.57
C ARG A 125 3.57 -16.07 -9.48
N GLY A 126 3.13 -15.68 -8.29
CA GLY A 126 4.01 -15.47 -7.14
C GLY A 126 4.36 -14.00 -6.89
N MET A 127 3.54 -13.06 -7.34
CA MET A 127 3.61 -11.64 -7.01
C MET A 127 3.54 -11.46 -5.48
N GLY A 128 4.34 -10.54 -4.93
CA GLY A 128 4.18 -10.08 -3.56
C GLY A 128 2.96 -9.17 -3.44
N PHE A 129 2.29 -9.21 -2.30
CA PHE A 129 1.17 -8.34 -2.01
C PHE A 129 1.31 -7.70 -0.62
N MET A 130 1.08 -6.39 -0.52
CA MET A 130 0.99 -5.69 0.75
C MET A 130 -0.37 -5.00 0.89
N ALA A 131 -1.12 -5.40 1.92
CA ALA A 131 -2.36 -4.75 2.35
C ALA A 131 -2.02 -3.78 3.50
N LEU A 132 -2.16 -2.49 3.25
CA LEU A 132 -1.85 -1.47 4.23
C LEU A 132 -3.14 -0.79 4.70
N HIS A 133 -3.25 -0.62 6.01
CA HIS A 133 -4.33 0.10 6.66
C HIS A 133 -5.73 -0.27 6.13
N CYS A 134 -6.43 0.67 5.53
CA CYS A 134 -7.82 0.54 5.08
C CYS A 134 -8.08 -0.53 4.01
N THR A 135 -7.06 -1.03 3.34
CA THR A 135 -7.20 -2.18 2.42
C THR A 135 -7.73 -3.42 3.12
N ILE A 136 -7.52 -3.52 4.44
CA ILE A 136 -8.01 -4.60 5.27
C ILE A 136 -9.55 -4.64 5.27
N TRP A 137 -10.19 -3.46 5.17
CA TRP A 137 -11.64 -3.32 5.23
C TRP A 137 -12.30 -3.41 3.85
N THR A 138 -12.37 -4.62 3.32
CA THR A 138 -13.05 -4.94 2.04
C THR A 138 -14.04 -6.09 2.23
N PRO A 139 -15.08 -5.93 3.08
CA PRO A 139 -15.97 -7.03 3.47
C PRO A 139 -16.73 -7.65 2.29
N ASP A 140 -16.99 -6.87 1.23
CA ASP A 140 -17.73 -7.32 0.06
C ASP A 140 -16.85 -8.12 -0.94
N LYS A 141 -15.53 -8.14 -0.73
CA LYS A 141 -14.56 -8.86 -1.55
C LYS A 141 -14.04 -10.10 -0.80
N ILE A 142 -14.91 -11.10 -0.66
CA ILE A 142 -14.64 -12.31 0.15
C ILE A 142 -13.40 -13.04 -0.35
N LYS A 143 -13.26 -13.28 -1.65
CA LYS A 143 -12.09 -13.98 -2.21
C LYS A 143 -10.79 -13.21 -1.94
N PHE A 144 -10.86 -11.88 -1.96
CA PHE A 144 -9.71 -11.03 -1.70
C PHE A 144 -9.29 -11.10 -0.22
N THR A 145 -10.26 -11.06 0.71
CA THR A 145 -9.97 -11.23 2.14
C THR A 145 -9.48 -12.65 2.48
N GLU A 146 -10.02 -13.68 1.82
CA GLU A 146 -9.51 -15.06 1.92
C GLU A 146 -8.08 -15.19 1.38
N MET A 147 -7.74 -14.51 0.27
CA MET A 147 -6.36 -14.46 -0.23
C MET A 147 -5.43 -13.80 0.80
N MET A 148 -5.89 -12.76 1.49
CA MET A 148 -5.14 -12.15 2.58
C MET A 148 -5.09 -13.01 3.86
N GLY A 149 -5.92 -14.05 3.94
CA GLY A 149 -6.00 -14.97 5.09
C GLY A 149 -6.67 -14.38 6.31
N ILE A 150 -7.54 -13.40 6.13
CA ILE A 150 -8.14 -12.62 7.21
C ILE A 150 -9.65 -12.49 7.10
N LYS A 151 -10.26 -12.23 8.26
CA LYS A 151 -11.56 -11.60 8.37
C LYS A 151 -11.36 -10.21 8.99
N PRO A 152 -11.84 -9.16 8.31
CA PRO A 152 -11.72 -7.79 8.83
C PRO A 152 -12.45 -7.62 10.15
N MET A 153 -11.84 -6.87 11.06
CA MET A 153 -12.47 -6.42 12.30
C MET A 153 -12.69 -4.91 12.23
N MET A 154 -13.69 -4.41 12.96
CA MET A 154 -13.90 -2.96 13.07
C MET A 154 -12.70 -2.28 13.71
N HIS A 155 -12.41 -1.05 13.27
CA HIS A 155 -11.42 -0.20 13.94
C HIS A 155 -12.07 0.64 15.05
N GLY A 156 -11.22 1.12 15.97
CA GLY A 156 -11.58 2.13 16.98
C GLY A 156 -11.44 3.56 16.43
N PRO A 157 -11.66 4.58 17.28
CA PRO A 157 -11.39 5.97 16.92
C PRO A 157 -9.89 6.23 16.71
N VAL A 158 -9.56 7.38 16.13
CA VAL A 158 -8.17 7.87 16.10
C VAL A 158 -7.71 8.15 17.52
N GLN A 159 -6.65 7.49 17.95
CA GLN A 159 -6.15 7.48 19.31
C GLN A 159 -4.65 7.14 19.32
N THR A 160 -4.05 7.09 20.51
CA THR A 160 -2.73 6.45 20.63
C THR A 160 -2.92 4.93 20.54
N VAL A 161 -2.17 4.30 19.64
CA VAL A 161 -2.19 2.85 19.45
C VAL A 161 -0.85 2.27 19.91
N HIS A 162 -0.90 1.40 20.90
CA HIS A 162 0.28 0.68 21.41
C HIS A 162 0.54 -0.55 20.55
N LEU A 163 1.66 -0.57 19.83
CA LEU A 163 2.11 -1.73 19.05
C LEU A 163 3.05 -2.58 19.92
N HIS A 164 2.76 -3.87 20.02
CA HIS A 164 3.46 -4.75 20.94
C HIS A 164 3.46 -6.21 20.46
N ASN A 165 4.12 -7.08 21.23
CA ASN A 165 4.22 -8.51 20.95
C ASN A 165 4.81 -8.79 19.56
N PHE A 166 5.84 -8.03 19.15
CA PHE A 166 6.51 -8.25 17.88
C PHE A 166 7.15 -9.63 17.81
N ASN A 167 6.82 -10.39 16.76
CA ASN A 167 7.36 -11.74 16.54
C ASN A 167 8.86 -11.67 16.24
N GLN A 168 9.68 -11.94 17.27
CA GLN A 168 11.14 -11.88 17.17
C GLN A 168 11.76 -12.95 16.27
N ASN A 169 11.00 -13.99 15.92
CA ASN A 169 11.46 -15.06 15.05
C ASN A 169 11.17 -14.81 13.56
N HIS A 170 10.50 -13.69 13.23
CA HIS A 170 10.17 -13.37 11.86
C HIS A 170 11.03 -12.21 11.32
N PRO A 171 11.63 -12.31 10.13
CA PRO A 171 12.58 -11.32 9.61
C PRO A 171 11.98 -9.91 9.42
N ILE A 172 10.66 -9.79 9.25
CA ILE A 172 9.98 -8.49 9.16
C ILE A 172 10.06 -7.75 10.50
N THR A 173 9.92 -8.46 11.62
CA THR A 173 9.74 -7.86 12.96
C THR A 173 10.89 -8.12 13.91
N GLN A 174 11.85 -8.95 13.54
CA GLN A 174 13.02 -9.25 14.38
C GLN A 174 13.75 -7.98 14.84
N GLY A 175 13.99 -7.88 16.14
CA GLY A 175 14.67 -6.74 16.78
C GLY A 175 13.79 -5.50 16.96
N MET A 176 12.50 -5.55 16.63
CA MET A 176 11.57 -4.48 16.97
C MET A 176 11.18 -4.57 18.46
N GLN A 177 10.96 -3.39 19.05
CA GLN A 177 10.51 -3.24 20.42
C GLN A 177 9.10 -2.67 20.41
N ASP A 178 8.36 -2.86 21.49
CA ASP A 178 7.03 -2.27 21.67
C ASP A 178 7.12 -0.75 21.73
N TYR A 179 6.14 -0.08 21.12
CA TYR A 179 6.09 1.38 21.09
C TYR A 179 4.68 1.90 20.79
N ASP A 180 4.49 3.19 21.06
CA ASP A 180 3.25 3.90 20.82
C ASP A 180 3.28 4.63 19.48
N LEU A 181 2.24 4.46 18.67
CA LEU A 181 1.90 5.36 17.58
C LEU A 181 0.90 6.39 18.09
N PRO A 182 1.25 7.67 18.19
CA PRO A 182 0.30 8.70 18.56
C PRO A 182 -0.66 8.97 17.42
N LEU A 183 -1.93 9.07 17.63
CA LEU A 183 -2.91 9.43 16.61
C LEU A 183 -2.96 8.47 15.40
N ASP A 184 -3.40 7.25 15.66
CA ASP A 184 -3.76 6.31 14.58
C ASP A 184 -5.05 5.55 14.93
N GLU A 185 -5.58 4.76 14.02
CA GLU A 185 -6.71 3.87 14.30
C GLU A 185 -6.22 2.49 14.73
N ASN A 186 -6.82 1.95 15.79
CA ASN A 186 -6.60 0.57 16.17
C ASN A 186 -7.41 -0.35 15.26
N PHE A 187 -6.83 -0.69 14.12
CA PHE A 187 -7.39 -1.62 13.15
C PHE A 187 -6.89 -3.03 13.42
N GLY A 188 -7.78 -4.02 13.39
CA GLY A 188 -7.41 -5.39 13.65
C GLY A 188 -8.01 -6.38 12.67
N VAL A 189 -7.50 -7.61 12.74
CA VAL A 189 -7.97 -8.73 11.92
C VAL A 189 -8.10 -10.01 12.76
N GLU A 190 -9.02 -10.86 12.37
CA GLU A 190 -9.04 -12.28 12.74
C GLU A 190 -8.30 -13.07 11.65
N LEU A 191 -7.29 -13.84 12.01
CA LEU A 191 -6.60 -14.72 11.07
C LEU A 191 -7.44 -15.98 10.84
N ILE A 192 -7.90 -16.18 9.59
CA ILE A 192 -8.73 -17.34 9.22
C ILE A 192 -7.93 -18.43 8.48
N ASN A 193 -6.72 -18.11 8.03
CA ASN A 193 -5.85 -19.08 7.38
C ASN A 193 -4.81 -19.61 8.40
N GLN A 194 -4.78 -20.93 8.60
CA GLN A 194 -3.86 -21.57 9.55
C GLN A 194 -2.37 -21.34 9.28
N ASN A 195 -2.01 -20.93 8.05
CA ASN A 195 -0.64 -20.60 7.66
C ASN A 195 -0.31 -19.12 7.84
N ALA A 196 -1.27 -18.30 8.27
CA ALA A 196 -1.03 -16.91 8.56
C ALA A 196 -0.23 -16.78 9.87
N VAL A 197 0.79 -15.94 9.83
CA VAL A 197 1.69 -15.71 10.96
C VAL A 197 1.46 -14.31 11.49
N PRO A 198 1.04 -14.14 12.75
CA PRO A 198 0.97 -12.82 13.36
C PRO A 198 2.39 -12.24 13.49
N LEU A 199 2.52 -10.97 13.12
CA LEU A 199 3.77 -10.21 13.18
C LEU A 199 3.84 -9.35 14.43
N TYR A 200 2.73 -8.70 14.77
CA TYR A 200 2.57 -7.90 15.98
C TYR A 200 1.09 -7.69 16.29
N GLU A 201 0.84 -7.28 17.51
CA GLU A 201 -0.47 -6.94 18.05
C GLU A 201 -0.55 -5.44 18.32
N SER A 202 -1.76 -4.95 18.49
CA SER A 202 -2.01 -3.57 18.86
C SER A 202 -3.08 -3.46 19.95
N THR A 203 -2.97 -2.41 20.76
CA THR A 203 -3.98 -2.05 21.75
C THR A 203 -4.27 -0.57 21.68
N GLY A 204 -5.54 -0.22 21.48
CA GLY A 204 -5.99 1.16 21.53
C GLY A 204 -5.93 1.71 22.96
N ARG A 205 -5.41 2.92 23.13
CA ARG A 205 -5.31 3.51 24.48
C ARG A 205 -6.68 3.83 25.09
N GLU A 206 -7.62 4.29 24.26
CA GLU A 206 -8.94 4.73 24.69
C GLU A 206 -9.94 3.57 24.75
N ASP A 207 -10.10 2.85 23.65
CA ASP A 207 -11.09 1.79 23.50
C ASP A 207 -10.65 0.45 24.12
N LYS A 208 -9.37 0.31 24.47
CA LYS A 208 -8.77 -0.89 25.05
C LYS A 208 -8.88 -2.15 24.18
N ARG A 209 -9.26 -2.00 22.92
CA ARG A 209 -9.30 -3.12 22.00
C ARG A 209 -7.90 -3.64 21.75
N HIS A 210 -7.79 -4.95 21.76
CA HIS A 210 -6.58 -5.69 21.50
C HIS A 210 -6.79 -6.54 20.24
N ASP A 211 -5.96 -6.35 19.25
CA ASP A 211 -6.14 -6.96 17.94
C ASP A 211 -4.80 -7.43 17.36
N ILE A 212 -4.84 -8.42 16.45
CA ILE A 212 -3.71 -8.66 15.54
C ILE A 212 -3.70 -7.54 14.52
N ALA A 213 -2.62 -6.77 14.47
CA ALA A 213 -2.48 -5.59 13.62
C ALA A 213 -1.39 -5.71 12.55
N GLY A 214 -0.58 -6.76 12.61
CA GLY A 214 0.36 -7.12 11.58
C GLY A 214 0.41 -8.62 11.36
N TRP A 215 0.40 -9.06 10.11
CA TRP A 215 0.49 -10.48 9.77
C TRP A 215 1.19 -10.70 8.44
N CYS A 216 1.59 -11.92 8.19
CA CYS A 216 2.05 -12.33 6.87
C CYS A 216 1.59 -13.76 6.55
N LEU A 217 1.61 -14.09 5.26
CA LEU A 217 1.09 -15.35 4.76
C LEU A 217 1.85 -15.77 3.48
N LYS A 218 2.21 -17.04 3.39
CA LYS A 218 2.58 -17.64 2.10
C LYS A 218 1.31 -18.10 1.42
N GLN A 219 0.97 -17.52 0.28
CA GLN A 219 -0.26 -17.77 -0.45
C GLN A 219 0.06 -18.30 -1.85
N GLY A 220 -0.07 -19.61 -2.03
CA GLY A 220 0.38 -20.26 -3.25
C GLY A 220 1.87 -20.01 -3.49
N LYS A 221 2.21 -19.48 -4.68
CA LYS A 221 3.58 -19.08 -5.02
C LYS A 221 3.96 -17.70 -4.47
N GLY A 222 2.99 -16.87 -4.07
CA GLY A 222 3.20 -15.51 -3.58
C GLY A 222 3.31 -15.42 -2.06
N ARG A 223 3.43 -14.17 -1.60
CA ARG A 223 3.45 -13.81 -0.18
C ARG A 223 2.62 -12.56 0.04
N VAL A 224 1.87 -12.56 1.13
CA VAL A 224 1.05 -11.45 1.58
C VAL A 224 1.62 -10.90 2.88
N VAL A 225 1.63 -9.57 3.02
CA VAL A 225 1.93 -8.85 4.26
C VAL A 225 0.82 -7.87 4.52
N GLY A 226 0.27 -7.88 5.72
CA GLY A 226 -0.71 -6.91 6.17
C GLY A 226 -0.17 -6.08 7.33
N LEU A 227 -0.38 -4.76 7.27
CA LEU A 227 0.03 -3.82 8.31
C LEU A 227 -1.13 -2.83 8.55
N ALA A 228 -1.72 -2.88 9.73
CA ALA A 228 -3.01 -2.25 10.01
C ALA A 228 -2.95 -0.74 10.28
N ALA A 229 -1.90 -0.20 10.90
CA ALA A 229 -1.78 1.22 11.12
C ALA A 229 -1.53 2.00 9.82
N GLY A 230 -1.87 3.28 9.80
CA GLY A 230 -1.66 4.13 8.62
C GLY A 230 -2.78 5.10 8.29
N HIS A 231 -3.73 5.32 9.22
CA HIS A 231 -4.78 6.32 9.03
C HIS A 231 -4.19 7.73 8.96
N THR A 232 -3.26 8.03 9.83
CA THR A 232 -2.62 9.34 9.87
C THR A 232 -1.14 9.29 9.47
N TYR A 233 -0.56 10.45 9.22
CA TYR A 233 0.86 10.56 8.88
C TYR A 233 1.81 10.13 9.99
N THR A 234 1.33 9.93 11.21
CA THR A 234 2.18 9.48 12.32
C THR A 234 2.79 8.13 12.03
N ALA A 235 2.01 7.15 11.56
CA ALA A 235 2.54 5.85 11.14
C ALA A 235 3.46 5.96 9.93
N TRP A 236 3.06 6.70 8.90
CA TRP A 236 3.84 6.82 7.66
C TRP A 236 5.22 7.43 7.88
N ARG A 237 5.39 8.29 8.89
CA ARG A 237 6.63 8.97 9.24
C ARG A 237 7.36 8.34 10.41
N ASP A 238 6.72 7.42 11.14
CA ASP A 238 7.37 6.71 12.23
C ASP A 238 8.50 5.82 11.72
N LYS A 239 9.69 5.98 12.27
CA LYS A 239 10.89 5.27 11.83
C LYS A 239 10.75 3.74 11.94
N ASN A 240 10.10 3.25 12.99
CA ASN A 240 9.93 1.81 13.18
C ASN A 240 8.87 1.27 12.22
N TYR A 241 7.78 2.04 11.99
CA TYR A 241 6.75 1.63 11.06
C TYR A 241 7.26 1.65 9.60
N ARG A 242 8.07 2.62 9.22
CA ARG A 242 8.76 2.65 7.91
C ARG A 242 9.68 1.44 7.71
N LYS A 243 10.33 0.96 8.79
CA LYS A 243 11.11 -0.29 8.76
C LYS A 243 10.21 -1.50 8.46
N LEU A 244 8.97 -1.53 8.96
CA LEU A 244 8.00 -2.59 8.61
C LEU A 244 7.62 -2.53 7.12
N TYR A 245 7.39 -1.35 6.55
CA TYR A 245 7.15 -1.22 5.10
C TYR A 245 8.32 -1.75 4.28
N TRP A 246 9.54 -1.33 4.63
CA TRP A 246 10.76 -1.79 3.96
C TRP A 246 10.92 -3.31 4.01
N ARG A 247 10.88 -3.87 5.19
CA ARG A 247 11.07 -5.30 5.42
C ARG A 247 9.94 -6.13 4.83
N GLY A 248 8.70 -5.66 4.95
CA GLY A 248 7.52 -6.28 4.38
C GLY A 248 7.60 -6.38 2.87
N ALA A 249 8.00 -5.31 2.18
CA ALA A 249 8.15 -5.29 0.73
C ALA A 249 9.20 -6.30 0.24
N HIS A 250 10.38 -6.32 0.86
CA HIS A 250 11.43 -7.27 0.51
C HIS A 250 10.99 -8.71 0.75
N TRP A 251 10.40 -8.98 1.93
CA TRP A 251 9.90 -10.31 2.24
C TRP A 251 8.78 -10.78 1.30
N ALA A 252 7.84 -9.89 0.96
CA ALA A 252 6.76 -10.20 0.03
C ALA A 252 7.29 -10.56 -1.37
N MET A 253 8.34 -9.89 -1.82
CA MET A 253 9.04 -10.19 -3.07
C MET A 253 10.01 -11.38 -2.99
N LYS A 254 10.11 -12.06 -1.85
CA LYS A 254 11.04 -13.19 -1.61
C LYS A 254 12.50 -12.79 -1.77
N ARG A 255 12.86 -11.59 -1.38
CA ARG A 255 14.22 -11.04 -1.46
C ARG A 255 14.86 -10.98 -0.07
N ASP A 256 16.17 -10.95 -0.05
CA ASP A 256 16.92 -10.61 1.16
C ASP A 256 16.50 -9.23 1.64
N ILE A 257 16.46 -9.05 2.95
CA ILE A 257 16.06 -7.79 3.59
C ILE A 257 17.34 -7.03 3.96
N PRO A 258 17.72 -6.01 3.18
CA PRO A 258 18.88 -5.19 3.54
C PRO A 258 18.57 -4.33 4.77
N PRO A 259 19.59 -3.82 5.47
CA PRO A 259 19.40 -2.84 6.54
C PRO A 259 18.53 -1.67 6.05
N PHE A 260 17.66 -1.18 6.91
CA PHE A 260 16.88 0.04 6.69
C PHE A 260 17.65 1.21 7.32
N GLU A 261 18.04 2.16 6.51
CA GLU A 261 18.82 3.37 6.90
C GLU A 261 17.91 4.58 7.07
#